data_a17fe84b66bc4242b3651be1f8553fc7
#
_entry.id   a17fe84b66bc4242b3651be1f8553fc7
#
_cell.length_a   1.000
_cell.length_b   1.000
_cell.length_c   1.000
_cell.angle_alpha   90.00
_cell.angle_beta   90.00
_cell.angle_gamma   90.00
#
_symmetry.space_group_name_H-M   'P 1'
#
loop_
_entity.id
_entity.type
_entity.pdbx_description
1 polymer ?
#
loop_
_entity_poly.entity_id
_entity_poly.type
_entity_poly.pdbx_seq_one_letter_code
_entity_poly.pdbx_strand_id
1 'polypeptide(L)'
;MQQELPREHLGRVRFFIGDVRDVQRLELAMRDVDVVVHAAALKQVPAAEYNPFECVKTNIHGAENVVTAALRTNVRRVIALSTDKAASPINLYGASKLAADKIMVAANNLSGTQHTRFDVVRYGNVLGSRGSVVPF
;
A
#
# COMPACT_ATOMS: atom_id res chain seq x y z
N MET A 1 11.27 6.25 13.81
CA MET A 1 11.83 6.02 12.45
C MET A 1 13.18 6.70 12.23
N GLN A 2 13.36 8.02 12.41
CA GLN A 2 14.69 8.64 12.23
C GLN A 2 15.75 8.11 13.22
N GLN A 3 15.36 7.71 14.42
CA GLN A 3 16.26 7.19 15.46
C GLN A 3 16.71 5.73 15.22
N GLU A 4 16.04 5.02 14.31
CA GLU A 4 16.32 3.61 14.01
C GLU A 4 17.23 3.41 12.79
N LEU A 5 17.53 4.50 12.07
CA LEU A 5 18.40 4.44 10.89
C LEU A 5 19.85 4.80 11.26
N PRO A 6 20.84 4.05 10.79
CA PRO A 6 22.23 4.41 10.91
C PRO A 6 22.48 5.82 10.34
N ARG A 7 23.30 6.63 11.03
CA ARG A 7 23.56 8.02 10.64
C ARG A 7 24.10 8.16 9.21
N GLU A 8 24.85 7.18 8.74
CA GLU A 8 25.39 7.11 7.38
C GLU A 8 24.32 7.01 6.29
N HIS A 9 23.11 6.57 6.62
CA HIS A 9 21.98 6.46 5.67
C HIS A 9 21.04 7.65 5.68
N LEU A 10 21.13 8.56 6.66
CA LEU A 10 20.19 9.69 6.79
C LEU A 10 20.21 10.63 5.58
N GLY A 11 21.38 10.86 4.98
CA GLY A 11 21.50 11.67 3.77
C GLY A 11 20.90 11.07 2.50
N ARG A 12 20.53 9.77 2.55
CA ARG A 12 19.93 9.02 1.43
C ARG A 12 18.43 8.81 1.58
N VAL A 13 17.83 9.34 2.65
CA VAL A 13 16.41 9.13 3.00
C VAL A 13 15.68 10.46 3.01
N ARG A 14 14.53 10.50 2.35
CA ARG A 14 13.58 11.61 2.41
C ARG A 14 12.35 11.17 3.19
N PHE A 15 11.93 11.96 4.16
CA PHE A 15 10.75 11.68 4.99
C PHE A 15 9.61 12.58 4.55
N PHE A 16 8.49 11.96 4.16
CA PHE A 16 7.26 12.66 3.80
C PHE A 16 6.15 12.31 4.79
N ILE A 17 5.52 13.32 5.36
CA ILE A 17 4.22 13.16 6.02
C ILE A 17 3.15 13.25 4.94
N GLY A 18 2.26 12.28 4.89
CA GLY A 18 1.18 12.23 3.92
C GLY A 18 0.16 11.15 4.27
N ASP A 19 -0.91 11.13 3.50
CA ASP A 19 -1.97 10.13 3.57
C ASP A 19 -2.10 9.48 2.18
N VAL A 20 -2.31 8.18 2.14
CA VAL A 20 -2.51 7.44 0.88
C VAL A 20 -3.77 7.89 0.13
N ARG A 21 -4.68 8.58 0.81
CA ARG A 21 -5.89 9.17 0.23
C ARG A 21 -5.63 10.47 -0.52
N ASP A 22 -4.44 11.04 -0.39
CA ASP A 22 -4.02 12.29 -1.06
C ASP A 22 -3.09 11.94 -2.25
N VAL A 23 -3.68 11.87 -3.44
CA VAL A 23 -2.95 11.54 -4.66
C VAL A 23 -1.87 12.57 -5.00
N GLN A 24 -2.12 13.86 -4.76
CA GLN A 24 -1.15 14.91 -5.05
C GLN A 24 0.08 14.79 -4.15
N ARG A 25 -0.13 14.44 -2.89
CA ARG A 25 0.95 14.19 -1.94
C ARG A 25 1.77 12.96 -2.34
N LEU A 26 1.13 11.91 -2.84
CA LEU A 26 1.80 10.72 -3.37
C LEU A 26 2.65 11.05 -4.60
N GLU A 27 2.12 11.85 -5.55
CA GLU A 27 2.86 12.29 -6.73
C GLU A 27 4.14 13.05 -6.37
N LEU A 28 4.07 13.96 -5.38
CA LEU A 28 5.25 14.68 -4.89
C LEU A 28 6.29 13.72 -4.27
N ALA A 29 5.84 12.73 -3.51
CA ALA A 29 6.71 11.77 -2.85
C ALA A 29 7.37 10.79 -3.83
N MET A 30 6.69 10.47 -4.94
CA MET A 30 7.12 9.48 -5.93
C MET A 30 7.98 10.06 -7.05
N ARG A 31 8.29 11.37 -7.05
CA ARG A 31 9.20 11.98 -8.03
C ARG A 31 10.57 11.32 -7.95
N ASP A 32 11.10 10.89 -9.10
CA ASP A 32 12.40 10.23 -9.24
C ASP A 32 12.51 8.91 -8.43
N VAL A 33 11.39 8.20 -8.25
CA VAL A 33 11.33 6.92 -7.56
C VAL A 33 11.18 5.79 -8.58
N ASP A 34 12.08 4.81 -8.54
CA ASP A 34 12.01 3.64 -9.41
C ASP A 34 11.05 2.57 -8.89
N VAL A 35 11.02 2.35 -7.58
CA VAL A 35 10.26 1.27 -6.96
C VAL A 35 9.46 1.78 -5.77
N VAL A 36 8.17 1.45 -5.75
CA VAL A 36 7.26 1.75 -4.63
C VAL A 36 6.85 0.46 -3.94
N VAL A 37 6.93 0.44 -2.61
CA VAL A 37 6.34 -0.61 -1.78
C VAL A 37 5.13 -0.01 -1.07
N HIS A 38 3.92 -0.42 -1.48
CA HIS A 38 2.67 0.04 -0.89
C HIS A 38 2.26 -0.87 0.26
N ALA A 39 2.46 -0.38 1.48
CA ALA A 39 2.14 -1.09 2.72
C ALA A 39 1.03 -0.42 3.55
N ALA A 40 0.50 0.72 3.10
CA ALA A 40 -0.53 1.45 3.84
C ALA A 40 -1.88 0.73 3.76
N ALA A 41 -2.48 0.45 4.92
CA ALA A 41 -3.82 -0.12 5.02
C ALA A 41 -4.40 0.03 6.44
N LEU A 42 -5.72 0.09 6.53
CA LEU A 42 -6.46 -0.18 7.77
C LEU A 42 -6.62 -1.70 7.87
N LYS A 43 -5.97 -2.33 8.88
CA LYS A 43 -5.95 -3.80 9.03
C LYS A 43 -6.74 -4.33 10.24
N GLN A 44 -7.18 -3.44 11.12
CA GLN A 44 -7.91 -3.81 12.32
C GLN A 44 -9.37 -4.12 11.96
N VAL A 45 -9.75 -5.39 12.02
CA VAL A 45 -11.07 -5.87 11.59
C VAL A 45 -12.22 -5.15 12.32
N PRO A 46 -12.25 -5.06 13.67
CA PRO A 46 -13.34 -4.37 14.36
C PRO A 46 -13.45 -2.89 13.97
N ALA A 47 -12.33 -2.21 13.79
CA ALA A 47 -12.34 -0.81 13.38
C ALA A 47 -12.84 -0.62 11.94
N ALA A 48 -12.50 -1.55 11.03
CA ALA A 48 -12.95 -1.55 9.66
C ALA A 48 -14.47 -1.81 9.55
N GLU A 49 -14.99 -2.76 10.32
CA GLU A 49 -16.44 -3.05 10.37
C GLU A 49 -17.25 -1.87 10.94
N TYR A 50 -16.72 -1.21 11.95
CA TYR A 50 -17.37 -0.05 12.56
C TYR A 50 -17.30 1.21 11.69
N ASN A 51 -16.21 1.38 10.89
CA ASN A 51 -15.97 2.54 10.02
C ASN A 51 -15.77 2.09 8.57
N PRO A 52 -16.79 1.54 7.89
CA PRO A 52 -16.62 0.92 6.58
C PRO A 52 -16.15 1.91 5.51
N PHE A 53 -16.64 3.14 5.52
CA PHE A 53 -16.23 4.17 4.55
C PHE A 53 -14.76 4.54 4.68
N GLU A 54 -14.22 4.62 5.88
CA GLU A 54 -12.80 4.92 6.08
C GLU A 54 -11.90 3.74 5.65
N CYS A 55 -12.38 2.52 5.85
CA CYS A 55 -11.71 1.32 5.34
C CYS A 55 -11.66 1.32 3.79
N VAL A 56 -12.78 1.62 3.13
CA VAL A 56 -12.86 1.73 1.66
C VAL A 56 -11.95 2.83 1.15
N LYS A 57 -12.01 4.04 1.73
CA LYS A 57 -11.17 5.17 1.32
C LYS A 57 -9.68 4.85 1.44
N THR A 58 -9.27 4.20 2.52
CA THR A 58 -7.84 3.93 2.75
C THR A 58 -7.37 2.74 1.93
N ASN A 59 -8.09 1.61 1.96
CA ASN A 59 -7.61 0.37 1.36
C ASN A 59 -7.90 0.28 -0.15
N ILE A 60 -9.02 0.81 -0.61
CA ILE A 60 -9.43 0.74 -2.02
C ILE A 60 -9.03 2.00 -2.76
N HIS A 61 -9.55 3.17 -2.38
CA HIS A 61 -9.18 4.42 -3.06
C HIS A 61 -7.71 4.79 -2.82
N GLY A 62 -7.13 4.42 -1.67
CA GLY A 62 -5.69 4.56 -1.44
C GLY A 62 -4.86 3.74 -2.43
N ALA A 63 -5.28 2.51 -2.76
CA ALA A 63 -4.63 1.70 -3.79
C ALA A 63 -4.77 2.33 -5.20
N GLU A 64 -5.95 2.85 -5.54
CA GLU A 64 -6.20 3.59 -6.78
C GLU A 64 -5.30 4.83 -6.89
N ASN A 65 -5.17 5.60 -5.81
CA ASN A 65 -4.30 6.77 -5.76
C ASN A 65 -2.82 6.40 -5.96
N VAL A 66 -2.36 5.29 -5.39
CA VAL A 66 -0.99 4.79 -5.60
C VAL A 66 -0.77 4.43 -7.07
N VAL A 67 -1.72 3.75 -7.71
CA VAL A 67 -1.66 3.45 -9.15
C VAL A 67 -1.58 4.73 -9.96
N THR A 68 -2.48 5.68 -9.71
CA THR A 68 -2.55 6.97 -10.41
C THR A 68 -1.24 7.75 -10.28
N ALA A 69 -0.73 7.88 -9.05
CA ALA A 69 0.50 8.60 -8.78
C ALA A 69 1.71 7.92 -9.45
N ALA A 70 1.80 6.59 -9.37
CA ALA A 70 2.90 5.83 -9.96
C ALA A 70 2.94 5.97 -11.50
N LEU A 71 1.78 5.92 -12.16
CA LEU A 71 1.69 6.14 -13.61
C LEU A 71 2.09 7.56 -13.99
N ARG A 72 1.64 8.58 -13.26
CA ARG A 72 1.94 10.00 -13.53
C ARG A 72 3.41 10.36 -13.28
N THR A 73 4.07 9.63 -12.39
CA THR A 73 5.49 9.89 -12.04
C THR A 73 6.47 8.90 -12.70
N ASN A 74 5.97 8.03 -13.59
CA ASN A 74 6.78 7.03 -14.32
C ASN A 74 7.55 6.08 -13.39
N VAL A 75 6.96 5.70 -12.25
CA VAL A 75 7.52 4.66 -11.38
C VAL A 75 7.66 3.37 -12.16
N ARG A 76 8.81 2.73 -12.11
CA ARG A 76 9.09 1.51 -12.87
C ARG A 76 8.34 0.30 -12.30
N ARG A 77 8.23 0.18 -10.98
CA ARG A 77 7.57 -0.95 -10.32
C ARG A 77 6.85 -0.55 -9.04
N VAL A 78 5.64 -1.06 -8.88
CA VAL A 78 4.87 -0.96 -7.63
C VAL A 78 4.65 -2.37 -7.07
N ILE A 79 5.00 -2.59 -5.81
CA ILE A 79 4.76 -3.83 -5.08
C ILE A 79 3.75 -3.54 -3.98
N ALA A 80 2.54 -4.05 -4.10
CA ALA A 80 1.50 -3.91 -3.08
C ALA A 80 1.52 -5.09 -2.11
N LEU A 81 1.62 -4.77 -0.82
CA LEU A 81 1.52 -5.77 0.23
C LEU A 81 0.05 -6.12 0.51
N SER A 82 -0.28 -7.40 0.47
CA SER A 82 -1.59 -7.93 0.72
C SER A 82 -1.58 -9.00 1.83
N THR A 83 -2.62 -9.78 1.95
CA THR A 83 -2.82 -10.74 3.02
C THR A 83 -3.49 -12.02 2.51
N ASP A 84 -3.26 -13.11 3.21
CA ASP A 84 -4.00 -14.39 3.03
C ASP A 84 -5.52 -14.21 3.19
N LYS A 85 -5.95 -13.25 4.02
CA LYS A 85 -7.38 -12.94 4.27
C LYS A 85 -8.10 -12.36 3.05
N ALA A 86 -7.37 -11.95 2.02
CA ALA A 86 -7.93 -11.54 0.73
C ALA A 86 -8.32 -12.72 -0.18
N ALA A 87 -7.91 -13.96 0.14
CA ALA A 87 -8.20 -15.13 -0.70
C ALA A 87 -9.68 -15.58 -0.61
N SER A 88 -10.25 -15.56 0.58
CA SER A 88 -11.67 -15.88 0.83
C SER A 88 -12.16 -14.98 1.95
N PRO A 89 -12.47 -13.71 1.65
CA PRO A 89 -12.74 -12.72 2.67
C PRO A 89 -14.04 -13.01 3.42
N ILE A 90 -13.95 -13.05 4.74
CA ILE A 90 -15.10 -13.19 5.66
C ILE A 90 -15.42 -11.89 6.39
N ASN A 91 -14.70 -10.82 6.12
CA ASN A 91 -14.88 -9.50 6.73
C ASN A 91 -14.47 -8.39 5.76
N LEU A 92 -14.82 -7.15 6.11
CA LEU A 92 -14.56 -5.98 5.27
C LEU A 92 -13.06 -5.75 5.03
N TYR A 93 -12.20 -6.01 6.01
CA TYR A 93 -10.75 -5.89 5.80
C TYR A 93 -10.28 -6.81 4.68
N GLY A 94 -10.62 -8.09 4.73
CA GLY A 94 -10.26 -9.05 3.69
C GLY A 94 -10.86 -8.67 2.32
N ALA A 95 -12.14 -8.27 2.29
CA ALA A 95 -12.82 -7.84 1.07
C ALA A 95 -12.15 -6.58 0.46
N SER A 96 -11.80 -5.59 1.28
CA SER A 96 -11.11 -4.38 0.82
C SER A 96 -9.71 -4.68 0.28
N LYS A 97 -8.99 -5.62 0.87
CA LYS A 97 -7.68 -6.06 0.38
C LYS A 97 -7.80 -6.84 -0.94
N LEU A 98 -8.85 -7.68 -1.10
CA LEU A 98 -9.12 -8.33 -2.38
C LEU A 98 -9.42 -7.31 -3.48
N ALA A 99 -10.23 -6.29 -3.19
CA ALA A 99 -10.51 -5.22 -4.15
C ALA A 99 -9.23 -4.47 -4.54
N ALA A 100 -8.39 -4.09 -3.55
CA ALA A 100 -7.10 -3.47 -3.80
C ALA A 100 -6.16 -4.34 -4.65
N ASP A 101 -6.10 -5.66 -4.40
CA ASP A 101 -5.32 -6.61 -5.20
C ASP A 101 -5.78 -6.59 -6.67
N LYS A 102 -7.10 -6.58 -6.90
CA LYS A 102 -7.66 -6.53 -8.26
C LYS A 102 -7.34 -5.22 -8.97
N ILE A 103 -7.40 -4.09 -8.26
CA ILE A 103 -7.01 -2.78 -8.79
C ILE A 103 -5.54 -2.81 -9.21
N MET A 104 -4.64 -3.27 -8.35
CA MET A 104 -3.20 -3.34 -8.62
C MET A 104 -2.89 -4.24 -9.83
N VAL A 105 -3.49 -5.42 -9.90
CA VAL A 105 -3.26 -6.34 -11.04
C VAL A 105 -3.81 -5.75 -12.33
N ALA A 106 -5.01 -5.16 -12.29
CA ALA A 106 -5.63 -4.54 -13.46
C ALA A 106 -4.87 -3.29 -13.95
N ALA A 107 -4.14 -2.60 -13.07
CA ALA A 107 -3.34 -1.44 -13.40
C ALA A 107 -2.24 -1.72 -14.44
N ASN A 108 -1.79 -2.98 -14.57
CA ASN A 108 -0.87 -3.36 -15.64
C ASN A 108 -1.47 -3.12 -17.05
N ASN A 109 -2.79 -3.13 -17.19
CA ASN A 109 -3.46 -2.83 -18.47
C ASN A 109 -3.50 -1.32 -18.74
N LEU A 110 -3.30 -0.47 -17.73
CA LEU A 110 -3.31 0.98 -17.83
C LEU A 110 -1.94 1.56 -18.14
N SER A 111 -0.87 0.79 -17.92
CA SER A 111 0.50 1.29 -18.05
C SER A 111 0.89 1.64 -19.51
N GLY A 112 0.22 1.04 -20.50
CA GLY A 112 0.47 1.34 -21.92
C GLY A 112 1.94 1.23 -22.29
N THR A 113 2.52 2.30 -22.83
CA THR A 113 3.93 2.39 -23.22
C THR A 113 4.87 2.75 -22.06
N GLN A 114 4.35 3.12 -20.90
CA GLN A 114 5.15 3.60 -19.76
C GLN A 114 5.89 2.49 -19.01
N HIS A 115 5.57 1.21 -19.26
CA HIS A 115 6.23 0.05 -18.66
C HIS A 115 6.19 -0.02 -17.12
N THR A 116 5.32 0.77 -16.45
CA THR A 116 5.09 0.63 -15.02
C THR A 116 4.51 -0.76 -14.73
N ARG A 117 5.14 -1.50 -13.83
CA ARG A 117 4.69 -2.84 -13.46
C ARG A 117 4.11 -2.85 -12.06
N PHE A 118 2.93 -3.45 -11.91
CA PHE A 118 2.21 -3.60 -10.64
C PHE A 118 2.19 -5.07 -10.23
N ASP A 119 2.75 -5.36 -9.06
CA ASP A 119 2.79 -6.68 -8.47
C ASP A 119 2.09 -6.68 -7.11
N VAL A 120 1.47 -7.82 -6.74
CA VAL A 120 0.85 -8.02 -5.43
C VAL A 120 1.55 -9.16 -4.71
N VAL A 121 1.95 -8.94 -3.47
CA VAL A 121 2.52 -9.96 -2.60
C VAL A 121 1.56 -10.26 -1.46
N ARG A 122 0.99 -11.46 -1.44
CA ARG A 122 0.18 -11.97 -0.32
C ARG A 122 1.06 -12.75 0.64
N TYR A 123 0.90 -12.49 1.93
CA TYR A 123 1.57 -13.23 2.99
C TYR A 123 0.61 -13.51 4.14
N GLY A 124 0.95 -14.51 4.96
CA GLY A 124 0.17 -14.90 6.13
C GLY A 124 0.44 -14.02 7.35
N ASN A 125 0.31 -14.61 8.52
CA ASN A 125 0.59 -13.90 9.77
C ASN A 125 2.09 -13.68 9.96
N VAL A 126 2.45 -12.44 10.28
CA VAL A 126 3.83 -12.06 10.58
C VAL A 126 4.04 -12.16 12.09
N LEU A 127 5.04 -12.93 12.49
CA LEU A 127 5.45 -13.04 13.91
C LEU A 127 5.82 -11.64 14.43
N GLY A 128 5.39 -11.33 15.66
CA GLY A 128 5.70 -10.07 16.30
C GLY A 128 5.00 -8.84 15.68
N SER A 129 4.03 -9.02 14.78
CA SER A 129 3.25 -7.88 14.28
C SER A 129 2.20 -7.44 15.32
N ARG A 130 1.82 -6.15 15.31
CA ARG A 130 0.78 -5.64 16.19
C ARG A 130 -0.51 -6.47 16.06
N GLY A 131 -0.98 -7.07 17.17
CA GLY A 131 -2.12 -7.99 17.22
C GLY A 131 -1.77 -9.43 16.83
N SER A 132 -0.49 -9.80 16.76
CA SER A 132 -0.07 -11.20 16.62
C SER A 132 -0.19 -11.96 17.93
N VAL A 133 -0.21 -13.31 17.85
CA VAL A 133 -0.33 -14.21 19.00
C VAL A 133 0.92 -14.16 19.90
N VAL A 134 2.07 -13.84 19.34
CA VAL A 134 3.32 -13.70 20.08
C VAL A 134 3.48 -12.23 20.47
N PRO A 135 3.36 -11.87 21.76
CA PRO A 135 3.67 -10.52 22.22
C PRO A 135 5.17 -10.24 22.09
N PHE A 136 5.50 -8.97 21.87
CA PHE A 136 6.89 -8.49 21.94
C PHE A 136 7.37 -8.47 23.39
#